data_d4fbb8f8773afc9a8eb8ddeb364ca46a
#
_entry.id   d4fbb8f8773afc9a8eb8ddeb364ca46a
#
_cell.length_a   1.000
_cell.length_b   1.000
_cell.length_c   1.000
_cell.angle_alpha   90.00
_cell.angle_beta   90.00
_cell.angle_gamma   90.00
#
_symmetry.space_group_name_H-M   'P 1'
#
loop_
_entity.id
_entity.type
_entity.pdbx_description
1 polymer ?
#
loop_
_entity_poly.entity_id
_entity_poly.type
_entity_poly.pdbx_seq_one_letter_code
_entity_poly.pdbx_strand_id
1 'polypeptide(L)'
;MSTTINREEIQKFSRMADEWWDVNGKFKPLHMFNPVRIEYITENIKSYYKIKKAKISFLEGLNILDIGCGGGLMSEPIARLGAKVTGIDASEKNINVAKLHSEKSGLKINYLKSSPENLDQNEKFDVILNLEIVEHVDNLNFYIKSCKKLLKKNGLMFTATLNRSFTSYIKAIIGAEYILRWLPIGTHDWNK
;
A
#
# COMPACT_ATOMS: atom_id res chain seq x y z
N MET A 1 -1.96 -11.66 -22.66
CA MET A 1 -2.16 -11.89 -21.22
C MET A 1 -2.80 -10.66 -20.66
N SER A 2 -3.87 -10.81 -19.88
CA SER A 2 -4.50 -9.66 -19.20
C SER A 2 -3.58 -9.21 -18.05
N THR A 3 -3.35 -7.89 -17.93
CA THR A 3 -2.55 -7.29 -16.85
C THR A 3 -3.39 -6.28 -16.11
N THR A 4 -3.09 -6.08 -14.82
CA THR A 4 -3.68 -5.03 -13.98
C THR A 4 -2.87 -3.73 -14.03
N ILE A 5 -1.72 -3.76 -14.70
CA ILE A 5 -0.71 -2.71 -14.68
C ILE A 5 -1.06 -1.56 -15.63
N ASN A 6 -1.13 -0.35 -15.11
CA ASN A 6 -1.16 0.90 -15.88
C ASN A 6 0.27 1.48 -15.99
N ARG A 7 0.83 1.51 -17.21
CA ARG A 7 2.22 1.93 -17.44
C ARG A 7 2.47 3.42 -17.18
N GLU A 8 1.50 4.28 -17.45
CA GLU A 8 1.63 5.72 -17.23
C GLU A 8 1.70 6.04 -15.74
N GLU A 9 0.84 5.39 -14.94
CA GLU A 9 0.85 5.52 -13.48
C GLU A 9 2.18 5.05 -12.89
N ILE A 10 2.72 3.90 -13.36
CA ILE A 10 4.04 3.42 -12.92
C ILE A 10 5.14 4.45 -13.20
N GLN A 11 5.15 5.05 -14.39
CA GLN A 11 6.14 6.06 -14.74
C GLN A 11 6.03 7.31 -13.85
N LYS A 12 4.80 7.74 -13.56
CA LYS A 12 4.52 8.88 -12.68
C LYS A 12 5.12 8.64 -11.27
N PHE A 13 4.77 7.53 -10.62
CA PHE A 13 5.29 7.21 -9.29
C PHE A 13 6.80 6.92 -9.29
N SER A 14 7.33 6.30 -10.33
CA SER A 14 8.78 6.06 -10.45
C SER A 14 9.60 7.35 -10.48
N ARG A 15 9.08 8.45 -11.06
CA ARG A 15 9.76 9.75 -11.06
C ARG A 15 9.90 10.36 -9.67
N MET A 16 9.03 10.01 -8.75
CA MET A 16 8.98 10.55 -7.39
C MET A 16 9.63 9.60 -6.35
N ALA A 17 10.15 8.44 -6.80
CA ALA A 17 10.56 7.37 -5.90
C ALA A 17 11.61 7.79 -4.86
N ASP A 18 12.52 8.70 -5.21
CA ASP A 18 13.58 9.15 -4.30
C ASP A 18 13.04 9.98 -3.12
N GLU A 19 11.79 10.47 -3.23
CA GLU A 19 11.14 11.31 -2.21
C GLU A 19 10.26 10.52 -1.22
N TRP A 20 10.14 9.17 -1.36
CA TRP A 20 9.24 8.36 -0.52
C TRP A 20 9.44 8.60 0.98
N TRP A 21 10.67 8.78 1.43
CA TRP A 21 11.01 8.93 2.84
C TRP A 21 11.30 10.39 3.25
N ASP A 22 11.12 11.35 2.34
CA ASP A 22 11.14 12.76 2.69
C ASP A 22 9.80 13.18 3.29
N VAL A 23 9.77 13.36 4.62
CA VAL A 23 8.57 13.76 5.38
C VAL A 23 8.03 15.14 4.99
N ASN A 24 8.83 15.97 4.31
CA ASN A 24 8.44 17.28 3.79
C ASN A 24 8.21 17.29 2.28
N GLY A 25 8.52 16.17 1.60
CA GLY A 25 8.40 16.00 0.16
C GLY A 25 6.97 15.72 -0.31
N LYS A 26 6.85 15.22 -1.53
CA LYS A 26 5.56 14.95 -2.20
C LYS A 26 4.69 13.92 -1.48
N PHE A 27 5.30 13.03 -0.68
CA PHE A 27 4.58 12.01 0.09
C PHE A 27 4.26 12.45 1.53
N LYS A 28 4.47 13.72 1.87
CA LYS A 28 4.09 14.27 3.19
C LYS A 28 2.66 13.90 3.63
N PRO A 29 1.62 13.96 2.78
CA PRO A 29 0.27 13.55 3.18
C PRO A 29 0.21 12.09 3.64
N LEU A 30 0.92 11.17 2.97
CA LEU A 30 0.95 9.76 3.37
C LEU A 30 1.65 9.61 4.74
N HIS A 31 2.74 10.32 4.99
CA HIS A 31 3.40 10.31 6.31
C HIS A 31 2.46 10.77 7.42
N MET A 32 1.63 11.78 7.16
CA MET A 32 0.65 12.29 8.13
C MET A 32 -0.52 11.32 8.36
N PHE A 33 -0.99 10.63 7.33
CA PHE A 33 -2.13 9.70 7.41
C PHE A 33 -1.75 8.31 7.92
N ASN A 34 -0.53 7.85 7.68
CA ASN A 34 -0.14 6.48 8.01
C ASN A 34 -0.30 6.10 9.48
N PRO A 35 -0.03 6.96 10.49
CA PRO A 35 -0.28 6.58 11.89
C PRO A 35 -1.74 6.15 12.14
N VAL A 36 -2.71 6.90 11.60
CA VAL A 36 -4.14 6.58 11.74
C VAL A 36 -4.50 5.30 10.96
N ARG A 37 -3.94 5.11 9.76
CA ARG A 37 -4.13 3.89 8.97
C ARG A 37 -3.59 2.67 9.69
N ILE A 38 -2.39 2.76 10.25
CA ILE A 38 -1.74 1.68 10.99
C ILE A 38 -2.58 1.30 12.20
N GLU A 39 -3.02 2.28 12.99
CA GLU A 39 -3.89 2.06 14.14
C GLU A 39 -5.18 1.34 13.73
N TYR A 40 -5.90 1.87 12.75
CA TYR A 40 -7.13 1.26 12.24
C TYR A 40 -6.93 -0.18 11.77
N ILE A 41 -5.91 -0.43 10.93
CA ILE A 41 -5.61 -1.75 10.38
C ILE A 41 -5.27 -2.72 11.50
N THR A 42 -4.38 -2.32 12.41
CA THR A 42 -3.89 -3.19 13.48
C THR A 42 -4.96 -3.52 14.51
N GLU A 43 -5.82 -2.57 14.88
CA GLU A 43 -6.95 -2.83 15.79
C GLU A 43 -7.98 -3.78 15.16
N ASN A 44 -8.27 -3.63 13.87
CA ASN A 44 -9.14 -4.58 13.17
C ASN A 44 -8.51 -5.98 13.07
N ILE A 45 -7.21 -6.09 12.79
CA ILE A 45 -6.48 -7.37 12.79
C ILE A 45 -6.53 -8.02 14.18
N LYS A 46 -6.25 -7.24 15.25
CA LYS A 46 -6.32 -7.74 16.64
C LYS A 46 -7.71 -8.27 16.97
N SER A 47 -8.73 -7.51 16.65
CA SER A 47 -10.13 -7.89 16.92
C SER A 47 -10.51 -9.17 16.18
N TYR A 48 -10.22 -9.23 14.88
CA TYR A 48 -10.60 -10.35 14.01
C TYR A 48 -9.90 -11.65 14.40
N TYR A 49 -8.59 -11.61 14.60
CA TYR A 49 -7.78 -12.77 14.98
C TYR A 49 -7.76 -13.02 16.50
N LYS A 50 -8.52 -12.24 17.28
CA LYS A 50 -8.61 -12.35 18.74
C LYS A 50 -7.23 -12.34 19.42
N ILE A 51 -6.34 -11.47 18.95
CA ILE A 51 -4.97 -11.36 19.46
C ILE A 51 -4.98 -10.71 20.84
N LYS A 52 -4.71 -11.48 21.88
CA LYS A 52 -4.67 -11.01 23.29
C LYS A 52 -3.27 -10.58 23.75
N LYS A 53 -2.27 -10.61 22.88
CA LYS A 53 -0.88 -10.34 23.25
C LYS A 53 -0.65 -8.83 23.49
N ALA A 54 -0.23 -8.48 24.70
CA ALA A 54 0.27 -7.15 25.07
C ALA A 54 1.75 -6.93 24.65
N LYS A 55 2.25 -7.65 23.63
CA LYS A 55 3.63 -7.54 23.14
C LYS A 55 3.69 -6.55 22.00
N ILE A 56 4.84 -5.88 21.84
CA ILE A 56 5.11 -5.00 20.68
C ILE A 56 4.96 -5.79 19.36
N SER A 57 5.45 -7.03 19.30
CA SER A 57 5.35 -7.92 18.13
C SER A 57 4.03 -8.71 18.11
N PHE A 58 2.89 -8.03 18.23
CA PHE A 58 1.58 -8.72 18.32
C PHE A 58 1.09 -9.29 16.98
N LEU A 59 1.68 -8.89 15.85
CA LEU A 59 1.39 -9.46 14.52
C LEU A 59 2.27 -10.66 14.16
N GLU A 60 3.08 -11.16 15.11
CA GLU A 60 3.93 -12.32 14.91
C GLU A 60 3.12 -13.57 14.50
N GLY A 61 3.56 -14.22 13.42
CA GLY A 61 2.89 -15.38 12.84
C GLY A 61 1.93 -15.05 11.70
N LEU A 62 1.63 -13.77 11.43
CA LEU A 62 0.82 -13.36 10.29
C LEU A 62 1.70 -13.07 9.06
N ASN A 63 1.28 -13.61 7.90
CA ASN A 63 1.82 -13.25 6.59
C ASN A 63 0.97 -12.12 6.01
N ILE A 64 1.57 -10.97 5.72
CA ILE A 64 0.86 -9.78 5.22
C ILE A 64 1.43 -9.40 3.85
N LEU A 65 0.55 -9.21 2.88
CA LEU A 65 0.88 -8.71 1.55
C LEU A 65 0.49 -7.24 1.45
N ASP A 66 1.45 -6.39 1.13
CA ASP A 66 1.26 -4.96 0.86
C ASP A 66 1.38 -4.73 -0.64
N ILE A 67 0.23 -4.49 -1.32
CA ILE A 67 0.17 -4.33 -2.78
C ILE A 67 0.23 -2.84 -3.12
N GLY A 68 1.13 -2.48 -4.05
CA GLY A 68 1.45 -1.09 -4.33
C GLY A 68 2.24 -0.47 -3.17
N CYS A 69 3.18 -1.22 -2.60
CA CYS A 69 3.89 -0.84 -1.38
C CYS A 69 4.73 0.44 -1.50
N GLY A 70 4.97 0.93 -2.74
CA GLY A 70 5.78 2.11 -2.99
C GLY A 70 7.17 2.00 -2.36
N GLY A 71 7.59 3.01 -1.62
CA GLY A 71 8.84 3.02 -0.86
C GLY A 71 8.80 2.27 0.47
N GLY A 72 7.70 1.55 0.80
CA GLY A 72 7.59 0.72 2.00
C GLY A 72 7.02 1.43 3.23
N LEU A 73 6.38 2.60 3.07
CA LEU A 73 5.86 3.40 4.18
C LEU A 73 4.84 2.67 5.07
N MET A 74 4.09 1.71 4.52
CA MET A 74 3.17 0.86 5.28
C MET A 74 3.82 -0.47 5.66
N SER A 75 4.60 -1.06 4.77
CA SER A 75 5.27 -2.34 4.98
C SER A 75 6.17 -2.35 6.22
N GLU A 76 6.97 -1.29 6.43
CA GLU A 76 7.92 -1.24 7.56
C GLU A 76 7.25 -1.17 8.93
N PRO A 77 6.28 -0.28 9.20
CA PRO A 77 5.58 -0.28 10.49
C PRO A 77 4.91 -1.61 10.80
N ILE A 78 4.30 -2.25 9.81
CA ILE A 78 3.66 -3.57 9.97
C ILE A 78 4.71 -4.65 10.29
N ALA A 79 5.86 -4.63 9.64
CA ALA A 79 6.97 -5.54 9.95
C ALA A 79 7.54 -5.31 11.36
N ARG A 80 7.65 -4.05 11.83
CA ARG A 80 8.07 -3.72 13.21
C ARG A 80 7.12 -4.28 14.26
N LEU A 81 5.85 -4.47 13.91
CA LEU A 81 4.85 -5.10 14.78
C LEU A 81 4.89 -6.65 14.73
N GLY A 82 5.88 -7.22 14.02
CA GLY A 82 6.20 -8.65 14.03
C GLY A 82 5.63 -9.45 12.87
N ALA A 83 4.89 -8.85 11.93
CA ALA A 83 4.38 -9.56 10.77
C ALA A 83 5.50 -9.96 9.80
N LYS A 84 5.33 -11.10 9.11
CA LYS A 84 6.10 -11.43 7.92
C LYS A 84 5.48 -10.69 6.72
N VAL A 85 6.16 -9.66 6.25
CA VAL A 85 5.64 -8.79 5.19
C VAL A 85 6.27 -9.12 3.85
N THR A 86 5.41 -9.25 2.83
CA THR A 86 5.78 -9.21 1.41
C THR A 86 5.21 -7.91 0.84
N GLY A 87 6.06 -7.04 0.32
CA GLY A 87 5.68 -5.82 -0.38
C GLY A 87 5.85 -5.98 -1.89
N ILE A 88 4.83 -5.67 -2.67
CA ILE A 88 4.93 -5.68 -4.12
C ILE A 88 4.59 -4.33 -4.72
N ASP A 89 5.32 -3.96 -5.76
CA ASP A 89 5.07 -2.77 -6.56
C ASP A 89 5.46 -3.04 -8.00
N ALA A 90 4.78 -2.42 -8.96
CA ALA A 90 5.09 -2.57 -10.37
C ALA A 90 6.32 -1.76 -10.79
N SER A 91 6.69 -0.72 -10.01
CA SER A 91 7.88 0.10 -10.20
C SER A 91 9.11 -0.52 -9.54
N GLU A 92 10.10 -0.88 -10.36
CA GLU A 92 11.39 -1.35 -9.86
C GLU A 92 12.11 -0.29 -9.00
N LYS A 93 11.95 1.00 -9.35
CA LYS A 93 12.56 2.09 -8.61
C LYS A 93 11.99 2.20 -7.20
N ASN A 94 10.66 2.08 -7.05
CA ASN A 94 10.01 2.03 -5.74
C ASN A 94 10.53 0.86 -4.90
N ILE A 95 10.60 -0.33 -5.47
CA ILE A 95 11.11 -1.52 -4.80
C ILE A 95 12.55 -1.35 -4.33
N ASN A 96 13.41 -0.73 -5.14
CA ASN A 96 14.80 -0.47 -4.76
C ASN A 96 14.89 0.49 -3.58
N VAL A 97 14.07 1.57 -3.56
CA VAL A 97 13.98 2.50 -2.43
C VAL A 97 13.49 1.78 -1.17
N ALA A 98 12.44 0.96 -1.28
CA ALA A 98 11.89 0.20 -0.16
C ALA A 98 12.92 -0.77 0.44
N LYS A 99 13.64 -1.52 -0.41
CA LYS A 99 14.73 -2.43 0.01
C LYS A 99 15.81 -1.69 0.77
N LEU A 100 16.35 -0.62 0.15
CA LEU A 100 17.44 0.16 0.74
C LEU A 100 17.05 0.74 2.11
N HIS A 101 15.82 1.24 2.26
CA HIS A 101 15.36 1.83 3.51
C HIS A 101 15.14 0.75 4.59
N SER A 102 14.51 -0.37 4.24
CA SER A 102 14.29 -1.46 5.18
C SER A 102 15.61 -2.11 5.66
N GLU A 103 16.60 -2.25 4.77
CA GLU A 103 17.94 -2.71 5.14
C GLU A 103 18.61 -1.77 6.15
N LYS A 104 18.58 -0.45 5.90
CA LYS A 104 19.09 0.57 6.84
C LYS A 104 18.34 0.53 8.18
N SER A 105 17.07 0.20 8.15
CA SER A 105 16.20 0.07 9.33
C SER A 105 16.34 -1.28 10.05
N GLY A 106 17.17 -2.21 9.55
CA GLY A 106 17.34 -3.54 10.11
C GLY A 106 16.10 -4.46 10.01
N LEU A 107 15.20 -4.18 9.06
CA LEU A 107 13.97 -4.93 8.86
C LEU A 107 14.13 -5.97 7.76
N LYS A 108 13.53 -7.14 7.97
CA LYS A 108 13.47 -8.22 6.98
C LYS A 108 12.09 -8.21 6.31
N ILE A 109 12.01 -7.59 5.14
CA ILE A 109 10.80 -7.51 4.33
C ILE A 109 11.10 -8.06 2.94
N ASN A 110 10.20 -8.89 2.39
CA ASN A 110 10.34 -9.44 1.05
C ASN A 110 9.74 -8.45 0.04
N TYR A 111 10.57 -7.63 -0.60
CA TYR A 111 10.12 -6.70 -1.64
C TYR A 111 10.35 -7.26 -3.03
N LEU A 112 9.27 -7.28 -3.85
CA LEU A 112 9.28 -7.84 -5.21
C LEU A 112 8.67 -6.86 -6.21
N LYS A 113 9.33 -6.67 -7.35
CA LYS A 113 8.71 -6.04 -8.52
C LYS A 113 7.70 -7.01 -9.11
N SER A 114 6.43 -6.82 -8.79
CA SER A 114 5.36 -7.73 -9.21
C SER A 114 3.99 -7.04 -9.19
N SER A 115 3.00 -7.78 -9.64
CA SER A 115 1.57 -7.49 -9.50
C SER A 115 0.85 -8.73 -8.94
N PRO A 116 -0.38 -8.61 -8.39
CA PRO A 116 -1.06 -9.73 -7.74
C PRO A 116 -1.23 -10.96 -8.64
N GLU A 117 -1.48 -10.74 -9.94
CA GLU A 117 -1.65 -11.82 -10.91
C GLU A 117 -0.37 -12.58 -11.21
N ASN A 118 0.80 -11.99 -10.97
CA ASN A 118 2.12 -12.55 -11.26
C ASN A 118 2.79 -13.21 -10.05
N LEU A 119 2.20 -13.09 -8.84
CA LEU A 119 2.68 -13.84 -7.68
C LEU A 119 2.32 -15.32 -7.79
N ASP A 120 3.14 -16.16 -7.12
CA ASP A 120 2.79 -17.57 -6.97
C ASP A 120 1.45 -17.72 -6.26
N GLN A 121 0.48 -18.30 -6.97
CA GLN A 121 -0.88 -18.50 -6.47
C GLN A 121 -0.96 -19.54 -5.33
N ASN A 122 0.11 -20.27 -5.04
CA ASN A 122 0.22 -21.15 -3.87
C ASN A 122 0.60 -20.37 -2.60
N GLU A 123 1.23 -19.20 -2.74
CA GLU A 123 1.52 -18.32 -1.62
C GLU A 123 0.22 -17.68 -1.12
N LYS A 124 -0.04 -17.79 0.19
CA LYS A 124 -1.28 -17.30 0.81
C LYS A 124 -0.99 -16.40 1.98
N PHE A 125 -1.74 -15.30 2.03
CA PHE A 125 -1.59 -14.26 3.04
C PHE A 125 -2.78 -14.22 4.01
N ASP A 126 -2.50 -13.95 5.26
CA ASP A 126 -3.50 -13.73 6.29
C ASP A 126 -4.19 -12.38 6.08
N VAL A 127 -3.41 -11.38 5.67
CA VAL A 127 -3.90 -10.02 5.43
C VAL A 127 -3.36 -9.51 4.10
N ILE A 128 -4.19 -8.83 3.33
CA ILE A 128 -3.81 -8.08 2.12
C ILE A 128 -4.15 -6.61 2.32
N LEU A 129 -3.19 -5.74 2.04
CA LEU A 129 -3.34 -4.30 2.05
C LEU A 129 -3.38 -3.78 0.61
N ASN A 130 -4.44 -3.02 0.28
CA ASN A 130 -4.66 -2.32 -0.99
C ASN A 130 -4.92 -0.85 -0.67
N LEU A 131 -3.87 -0.07 -0.43
CA LEU A 131 -3.96 1.30 0.04
C LEU A 131 -3.60 2.28 -1.07
N GLU A 132 -4.61 3.02 -1.55
CA GLU A 132 -4.47 3.97 -2.66
C GLU A 132 -3.90 3.31 -3.94
N ILE A 133 -4.41 2.11 -4.30
CA ILE A 133 -3.94 1.37 -5.47
C ILE A 133 -5.05 1.04 -6.45
N VAL A 134 -6.28 0.84 -5.97
CA VAL A 134 -7.39 0.36 -6.81
C VAL A 134 -7.80 1.34 -7.90
N GLU A 135 -7.57 2.63 -7.69
CA GLU A 135 -7.80 3.70 -8.65
C GLU A 135 -6.77 3.77 -9.79
N HIS A 136 -5.63 3.08 -9.61
CA HIS A 136 -4.50 3.10 -10.55
C HIS A 136 -4.41 1.82 -11.40
N VAL A 137 -5.36 0.89 -11.27
CA VAL A 137 -5.37 -0.37 -12.02
C VAL A 137 -6.26 -0.29 -13.24
N ASP A 138 -5.82 -0.87 -14.35
CA ASP A 138 -6.59 -0.85 -15.62
C ASP A 138 -7.83 -1.76 -15.57
N ASN A 139 -7.77 -2.89 -14.86
CA ASN A 139 -8.86 -3.85 -14.76
C ASN A 139 -9.12 -4.25 -13.31
N LEU A 140 -9.99 -3.50 -12.65
CA LEU A 140 -10.34 -3.69 -11.24
C LEU A 140 -10.90 -5.09 -10.95
N ASN A 141 -11.78 -5.62 -11.81
CA ASN A 141 -12.36 -6.94 -11.60
C ASN A 141 -11.30 -8.05 -11.63
N PHE A 142 -10.37 -7.98 -12.57
CA PHE A 142 -9.27 -8.94 -12.67
C PHE A 142 -8.31 -8.79 -11.48
N TYR A 143 -8.03 -7.55 -11.08
CA TYR A 143 -7.21 -7.23 -9.92
C TYR A 143 -7.78 -7.84 -8.62
N ILE A 144 -9.05 -7.56 -8.31
CA ILE A 144 -9.71 -8.09 -7.10
C ILE A 144 -9.76 -9.62 -7.10
N LYS A 145 -10.01 -10.25 -8.27
CA LYS A 145 -9.96 -11.72 -8.41
C LYS A 145 -8.55 -12.26 -8.11
N SER A 146 -7.51 -11.56 -8.56
CA SER A 146 -6.12 -11.95 -8.31
C SER A 146 -5.76 -11.81 -6.83
N CYS A 147 -6.14 -10.70 -6.18
CA CYS A 147 -6.00 -10.52 -4.73
C CYS A 147 -6.72 -11.62 -3.94
N LYS A 148 -7.97 -11.93 -4.31
CA LYS A 148 -8.74 -13.00 -3.64
C LYS A 148 -8.06 -14.36 -3.71
N LYS A 149 -7.38 -14.67 -4.81
CA LYS A 149 -6.63 -15.93 -4.95
C LYS A 149 -5.44 -16.02 -4.01
N LEU A 150 -4.82 -14.89 -3.64
CA LEU A 150 -3.68 -14.82 -2.72
C LEU A 150 -4.12 -14.78 -1.25
N LEU A 151 -5.38 -14.49 -0.97
CA LEU A 151 -5.93 -14.40 0.37
C LEU A 151 -6.25 -15.81 0.91
N LYS A 152 -5.89 -16.08 2.17
CA LYS A 152 -6.34 -17.30 2.89
C LYS A 152 -7.87 -17.31 3.03
N LYS A 153 -8.46 -18.48 3.24
CA LYS A 153 -9.93 -18.67 3.36
C LYS A 153 -10.58 -17.74 4.39
N ASN A 154 -9.90 -17.47 5.48
CA ASN A 154 -10.35 -16.57 6.55
C ASN A 154 -9.39 -15.38 6.69
N GLY A 155 -8.86 -14.87 5.58
CA GLY A 155 -7.98 -13.71 5.56
C GLY A 155 -8.77 -12.42 5.51
N LEU A 156 -8.11 -11.33 5.90
CA LEU A 156 -8.63 -9.96 5.81
C LEU A 156 -8.03 -9.24 4.60
N MET A 157 -8.84 -8.43 3.93
CA MET A 157 -8.37 -7.51 2.91
C MET A 157 -8.82 -6.10 3.27
N PHE A 158 -7.86 -5.21 3.42
CA PHE A 158 -8.11 -3.77 3.60
C PHE A 158 -7.96 -3.08 2.26
N THR A 159 -8.94 -2.27 1.91
CA THR A 159 -8.90 -1.44 0.70
C THR A 159 -9.22 -0.01 1.10
N ALA A 160 -8.33 0.91 0.76
CA ALA A 160 -8.52 2.35 0.91
C ALA A 160 -8.33 3.02 -0.44
N THR A 161 -9.23 3.95 -0.75
CA THR A 161 -9.18 4.78 -1.95
C THR A 161 -9.93 6.08 -1.70
N LEU A 162 -9.65 7.09 -2.49
CA LEU A 162 -10.37 8.36 -2.40
C LEU A 162 -11.84 8.19 -2.81
N ASN A 163 -12.73 8.67 -1.95
CA ASN A 163 -14.16 8.66 -2.24
C ASN A 163 -14.47 9.65 -3.39
N ARG A 164 -15.24 9.20 -4.38
CA ARG A 164 -15.75 10.02 -5.50
C ARG A 164 -17.00 10.83 -5.11
N SER A 165 -16.93 11.60 -4.02
CA SER A 165 -17.99 12.54 -3.67
C SER A 165 -17.58 13.96 -4.06
N PHE A 166 -18.57 14.83 -4.30
CA PHE A 166 -18.33 16.26 -4.57
C PHE A 166 -17.50 16.92 -3.46
N THR A 167 -17.72 16.50 -2.21
CA THR A 167 -16.93 16.96 -1.05
C THR A 167 -15.47 16.50 -1.13
N SER A 168 -15.21 15.28 -1.59
CA SER A 168 -13.85 14.76 -1.80
C SER A 168 -13.18 15.45 -2.97
N TYR A 169 -13.91 15.75 -4.04
CA TYR A 169 -13.41 16.55 -5.16
C TYR A 169 -12.89 17.92 -4.69
N ILE A 170 -13.71 18.66 -3.94
CA ILE A 170 -13.31 19.96 -3.42
C ILE A 170 -12.11 19.84 -2.47
N LYS A 171 -12.12 18.88 -1.54
CA LYS A 171 -11.05 18.74 -0.56
C LYS A 171 -9.75 18.18 -1.15
N ALA A 172 -9.82 17.12 -1.95
CA ALA A 172 -8.63 16.45 -2.50
C ALA A 172 -8.05 17.18 -3.71
N ILE A 173 -8.87 17.61 -4.67
CA ILE A 173 -8.38 18.24 -5.88
C ILE A 173 -8.21 19.73 -5.66
N ILE A 174 -9.27 20.46 -5.33
CA ILE A 174 -9.17 21.92 -5.18
C ILE A 174 -8.35 22.28 -3.93
N GLY A 175 -8.63 21.63 -2.80
CA GLY A 175 -7.94 21.91 -1.54
C GLY A 175 -6.48 21.48 -1.56
N ALA A 176 -6.22 20.20 -1.80
CA ALA A 176 -4.87 19.65 -1.68
C ALA A 176 -3.95 19.94 -2.87
N GLU A 177 -4.47 19.96 -4.10
CA GLU A 177 -3.65 20.18 -5.29
C GLU A 177 -3.47 21.67 -5.62
N TYR A 178 -4.54 22.47 -5.55
CA TYR A 178 -4.50 23.87 -6.00
C TYR A 178 -4.30 24.89 -4.88
N ILE A 179 -4.96 24.74 -3.72
CA ILE A 179 -4.88 25.72 -2.63
C ILE A 179 -3.69 25.45 -1.73
N LEU A 180 -3.62 24.23 -1.16
CA LEU A 180 -2.58 23.86 -0.19
C LEU A 180 -1.30 23.36 -0.86
N ARG A 181 -1.38 22.99 -2.14
CA ARG A 181 -0.25 22.45 -2.93
C ARG A 181 0.49 21.30 -2.23
N TRP A 182 -0.24 20.51 -1.45
CA TRP A 182 0.29 19.33 -0.77
C TRP A 182 0.58 18.17 -1.72
N LEU A 183 -0.12 18.14 -2.85
CA LEU A 183 0.02 17.14 -3.90
C LEU A 183 0.27 17.83 -5.23
N PRO A 184 1.05 17.22 -6.15
CA PRO A 184 1.19 17.72 -7.51
C PRO A 184 -0.16 17.78 -8.22
N ILE A 185 -0.37 18.82 -9.02
CA ILE A 185 -1.56 18.98 -9.87
C ILE A 185 -1.69 17.75 -10.78
N GLY A 186 -2.90 17.17 -10.86
CA GLY A 186 -3.17 15.96 -11.64
C GLY A 186 -2.78 14.66 -10.95
N THR A 187 -2.56 14.67 -9.64
CA THR A 187 -2.36 13.44 -8.86
C THR A 187 -3.60 12.55 -8.89
N HIS A 188 -4.79 13.15 -8.91
CA HIS A 188 -6.06 12.44 -8.95
C HIS A 188 -6.80 12.70 -10.26
N ASP A 189 -7.16 11.64 -10.97
CA ASP A 189 -8.05 11.68 -12.12
C ASP A 189 -9.48 11.39 -11.66
N TRP A 190 -10.33 12.43 -11.69
CA TRP A 190 -11.73 12.32 -11.26
C TRP A 190 -12.56 11.36 -12.12
N ASN A 191 -12.11 11.08 -13.35
CA ASN A 191 -12.82 10.23 -14.31
C ASN A 191 -12.45 8.74 -14.21
N LYS A 192 -11.46 8.39 -13.42
CA LYS A 192 -11.06 7.03 -13.08
C LYS A 192 -11.48 6.71 -11.66
#